data_92e415fee3411bfc9e9061c3f8557cf3
#
_entry.id   92e415fee3411bfc9e9061c3f8557cf3
#
_cell.length_a   1.000
_cell.length_b   1.000
_cell.length_c   1.000
_cell.angle_alpha   90.00
_cell.angle_beta   90.00
_cell.angle_gamma   90.00
#
_symmetry.space_group_name_H-M   'P 1'
#
loop_
_entity.id
_entity.type
_entity.pdbx_description
1 polymer ?
#
loop_
_entity_poly.entity_id
_entity_poly.type
_entity_poly.pdbx_seq_one_letter_code
_entity_poly.pdbx_strand_id
1 'polypeptide(L)'
;MKSKRLIGLLLYTALPVWAFSQIKGTIVDIHQQPVEGATIVMQLPDSTYLEATISAADGTFMLKPEPESYQLIVQHLLYQTRQIKGRAHDVGIITLEPKDYNLEEVVIKGERPLVKVEDGRLGYDLSVLSEKRAVNNAYEAISKLPGVQESNGTLSLAGASSLTIVMNGKPTTMTADQLETLLRNTPVDRVEKAEVIYSAPPELHVRGAVINVVMKRSNDCSFQGELSTYYQNRYFSSGGANGNFRLSTPKVTLDVMYGADNAKIMEYTDLFSRHTLGDKVYEITQNEKLSTKSWMHNVRTALEYNINEKNRLNIAYTGSFTPDRNGRSIADGSFQQSTLDKFTENKMHNIAVQYSSGFGLELGGDYTRFTSDNNQTMLTQLTDNSENAYTLTGGQRIDRYSVYADQKHSLPNNWGIGYGVSYLYTKNYDFQTYNNVTGNIKPENTDAKLEEQTTNFYFSLSKNWATGTSFTVSATGEYYTIGNYHKWAVYPQASLTYLKSPQHIFQLSLSTDKTYPGYWDMQSSVTYLNGYSEIQGTPGLRPMTNYNLNGNYILKQKYIVGLFYKHTSDYFAQSPYQATDRLALIYKNTNWNYMRMIGANILSSTYKCNFLGADNKQ
;
A
#
# COMPACT_ATOMS: atom_id res chain seq x y z
N MET A 1 129.16 -29.71 -15.94
CA MET A 1 129.33 -30.88 -16.84
C MET A 1 128.01 -31.11 -17.61
N LYS A 2 128.11 -31.03 -18.89
CA LYS A 2 127.27 -31.68 -19.95
C LYS A 2 125.74 -31.41 -19.88
N SER A 3 125.22 -30.58 -20.69
CA SER A 3 124.79 -30.74 -22.11
C SER A 3 123.55 -31.63 -22.27
N LYS A 4 122.49 -31.12 -22.80
CA LYS A 4 121.95 -31.38 -24.13
C LYS A 4 120.60 -30.67 -24.38
N ARG A 5 120.51 -30.08 -25.50
CA ARG A 5 119.39 -29.52 -26.25
C ARG A 5 118.28 -30.52 -26.49
N LEU A 6 117.04 -30.13 -26.58
CA LEU A 6 116.21 -30.42 -27.73
C LEU A 6 114.99 -29.50 -27.84
N ILE A 7 114.74 -29.10 -29.04
CA ILE A 7 113.73 -28.30 -29.68
C ILE A 7 112.39 -29.03 -29.68
N GLY A 8 111.27 -28.35 -29.45
CA GLY A 8 109.94 -28.93 -29.67
C GLY A 8 108.83 -27.91 -29.67
N LEU A 9 108.59 -27.42 -30.81
CA LEU A 9 107.41 -27.05 -31.56
C LEU A 9 106.20 -26.40 -30.76
N LEU A 10 106.00 -25.12 -31.10
CA LEU A 10 104.74 -24.38 -30.86
C LEU A 10 103.54 -25.05 -31.51
N LEU A 11 102.46 -25.35 -30.76
CA LEU A 11 101.14 -25.49 -31.29
C LEU A 11 100.21 -24.49 -30.51
N TYR A 12 99.91 -23.41 -31.19
CA TYR A 12 98.90 -22.46 -30.78
C TYR A 12 97.49 -23.11 -31.02
N THR A 13 96.79 -23.58 -30.02
CA THR A 13 95.33 -23.86 -30.13
C THR A 13 94.56 -22.66 -29.69
N ALA A 14 94.07 -21.92 -30.70
CA ALA A 14 93.05 -20.89 -30.48
C ALA A 14 91.76 -21.56 -30.03
N LEU A 15 91.41 -21.46 -28.75
CA LEU A 15 90.07 -21.78 -28.27
C LEU A 15 89.15 -20.63 -28.70
N PRO A 16 88.00 -20.88 -29.38
CA PRO A 16 87.05 -19.84 -29.64
C PRO A 16 86.39 -19.47 -28.30
N VAL A 17 86.61 -18.21 -27.84
CA VAL A 17 85.80 -17.60 -26.78
C VAL A 17 84.41 -17.40 -27.37
N TRP A 18 83.50 -18.26 -26.99
CA TRP A 18 82.07 -18.00 -27.24
C TRP A 18 81.69 -16.77 -26.42
N ALA A 19 81.62 -15.61 -27.06
CA ALA A 19 80.97 -14.42 -26.47
C ALA A 19 79.46 -14.70 -26.42
N PHE A 20 78.92 -15.03 -25.26
CA PHE A 20 77.50 -15.09 -25.10
C PHE A 20 76.96 -13.69 -25.27
N SER A 21 76.26 -13.45 -26.35
CA SER A 21 75.55 -12.18 -26.57
C SER A 21 74.38 -12.10 -25.61
N GLN A 22 74.22 -10.95 -25.03
CA GLN A 22 73.17 -10.67 -24.00
C GLN A 22 72.39 -9.42 -24.41
N ILE A 23 71.06 -9.47 -24.26
CA ILE A 23 70.20 -8.33 -24.46
C ILE A 23 70.19 -7.53 -23.15
N LYS A 24 70.54 -6.24 -23.22
CA LYS A 24 70.60 -5.34 -22.09
C LYS A 24 69.90 -4.02 -22.41
N GLY A 25 69.41 -3.36 -21.37
CA GLY A 25 68.78 -2.04 -21.46
C GLY A 25 68.56 -1.43 -20.07
N THR A 26 68.02 -0.23 -20.05
CA THR A 26 67.73 0.51 -18.82
C THR A 26 66.29 0.98 -18.84
N ILE A 27 65.57 0.77 -17.73
CA ILE A 27 64.19 1.22 -17.58
C ILE A 27 64.16 2.49 -16.74
N VAL A 28 63.50 3.51 -17.26
CA VAL A 28 63.33 4.80 -16.58
C VAL A 28 61.87 5.24 -16.61
N ASP A 29 61.50 6.17 -15.76
CA ASP A 29 60.23 6.85 -15.81
C ASP A 29 60.27 8.08 -16.76
N ILE A 30 59.16 8.81 -16.85
CA ILE A 30 59.04 10.05 -17.67
C ILE A 30 59.98 11.17 -17.22
N HIS A 31 60.51 11.11 -15.99
CA HIS A 31 61.44 12.08 -15.41
C HIS A 31 62.89 11.57 -15.50
N GLN A 32 63.15 10.51 -16.29
CA GLN A 32 64.46 9.90 -16.48
C GLN A 32 65.05 9.27 -15.20
N GLN A 33 64.20 8.97 -14.19
CA GLN A 33 64.60 8.26 -12.97
C GLN A 33 64.58 6.76 -13.22
N PRO A 34 65.59 6.00 -12.71
CA PRO A 34 65.58 4.54 -12.87
C PRO A 34 64.38 3.89 -12.19
N VAL A 35 63.80 2.90 -12.86
CA VAL A 35 62.69 2.11 -12.33
C VAL A 35 63.21 0.75 -11.88
N GLU A 36 63.27 0.53 -10.57
CA GLU A 36 63.63 -0.72 -9.93
C GLU A 36 62.42 -1.68 -9.89
N GLY A 37 62.65 -2.99 -10.04
CA GLY A 37 61.62 -4.00 -9.82
C GLY A 37 60.65 -4.20 -11.01
N ALA A 38 60.90 -3.58 -12.13
CA ALA A 38 60.12 -3.84 -13.33
C ALA A 38 60.41 -5.27 -13.86
N THR A 39 59.41 -6.05 -14.14
CA THR A 39 59.51 -7.39 -14.73
C THR A 39 59.60 -7.28 -16.23
N ILE A 40 60.71 -7.80 -16.83
CA ILE A 40 60.94 -7.81 -18.27
C ILE A 40 60.82 -9.24 -18.73
N VAL A 41 59.82 -9.52 -19.55
CA VAL A 41 59.56 -10.83 -20.16
C VAL A 41 59.98 -10.79 -21.63
N MET A 42 60.85 -11.67 -22.02
CA MET A 42 61.27 -11.86 -23.42
C MET A 42 60.52 -13.03 -24.05
N GLN A 43 59.94 -12.77 -25.19
CA GLN A 43 59.26 -13.78 -26.01
C GLN A 43 59.56 -13.62 -27.48
N LEU A 44 59.37 -14.71 -28.25
CA LEU A 44 59.40 -14.64 -29.70
C LEU A 44 58.21 -13.89 -30.28
N PRO A 45 58.21 -13.45 -31.53
CA PRO A 45 57.09 -12.78 -32.16
C PRO A 45 55.76 -13.59 -32.16
N ASP A 46 55.87 -14.92 -32.04
CA ASP A 46 54.73 -15.85 -31.91
C ASP A 46 54.23 -16.02 -30.47
N SER A 47 54.73 -15.18 -29.52
CA SER A 47 54.46 -15.21 -28.09
C SER A 47 55.04 -16.39 -27.32
N THR A 48 55.96 -17.16 -27.91
CA THR A 48 56.67 -18.20 -27.19
C THR A 48 57.62 -17.58 -26.16
N TYR A 49 57.46 -17.94 -24.88
CA TYR A 49 58.28 -17.45 -23.76
C TYR A 49 59.74 -17.94 -23.91
N LEU A 50 60.69 -17.03 -23.69
CA LEU A 50 62.11 -17.31 -23.69
C LEU A 50 62.73 -17.16 -22.30
N GLU A 51 62.67 -15.99 -21.72
CA GLU A 51 63.28 -15.68 -20.43
C GLU A 51 62.57 -14.46 -19.78
N ALA A 52 62.71 -14.31 -18.45
CA ALA A 52 62.30 -13.09 -17.75
C ALA A 52 63.35 -12.67 -16.73
N THR A 53 63.47 -11.38 -16.52
CA THR A 53 64.34 -10.76 -15.51
C THR A 53 63.64 -9.60 -14.84
N ILE A 54 64.28 -9.04 -13.80
CA ILE A 54 63.77 -7.87 -13.07
C ILE A 54 64.82 -6.76 -13.15
N SER A 55 64.39 -5.50 -13.34
CA SER A 55 65.31 -4.37 -13.37
C SER A 55 65.93 -4.12 -11.99
N ALA A 56 67.24 -3.84 -11.98
CA ALA A 56 68.03 -3.51 -10.80
C ALA A 56 67.71 -2.11 -10.28
N ALA A 57 68.30 -1.72 -9.13
CA ALA A 57 68.10 -0.42 -8.51
C ALA A 57 68.48 0.76 -9.40
N ASP A 58 69.42 0.58 -10.33
CA ASP A 58 69.80 1.55 -11.34
C ASP A 58 68.97 1.51 -12.63
N GLY A 59 67.89 0.69 -12.64
CA GLY A 59 67.00 0.48 -13.76
C GLY A 59 67.56 -0.47 -14.84
N THR A 60 68.80 -1.00 -14.70
CA THR A 60 69.39 -1.88 -15.70
C THR A 60 68.80 -3.27 -15.65
N PHE A 61 68.73 -3.94 -16.80
CA PHE A 61 68.35 -5.36 -16.91
C PHE A 61 69.19 -6.10 -17.93
N MET A 62 69.23 -7.42 -17.82
CA MET A 62 69.99 -8.28 -18.71
C MET A 62 69.23 -9.61 -18.93
N LEU A 63 69.17 -10.07 -20.19
CA LEU A 63 68.50 -11.31 -20.61
C LEU A 63 69.42 -12.16 -21.51
N LYS A 64 69.28 -13.47 -21.40
CA LYS A 64 69.92 -14.50 -22.17
C LYS A 64 68.85 -15.51 -22.61
N PRO A 65 68.89 -16.11 -23.80
CA PRO A 65 69.72 -15.91 -24.94
C PRO A 65 69.26 -14.79 -25.86
N GLU A 66 69.97 -14.55 -26.95
CA GLU A 66 69.64 -13.54 -27.95
C GLU A 66 69.07 -14.24 -29.22
N PRO A 67 67.78 -14.17 -29.46
CA PRO A 67 67.13 -14.57 -30.67
C PRO A 67 67.31 -13.53 -31.79
N GLU A 68 67.23 -13.89 -33.06
CA GLU A 68 67.28 -12.96 -34.21
C GLU A 68 66.22 -11.84 -34.14
N SER A 69 65.07 -12.16 -33.54
CA SER A 69 64.01 -11.22 -33.28
C SER A 69 63.26 -11.58 -31.98
N TYR A 70 62.90 -10.58 -31.19
CA TYR A 70 62.22 -10.77 -29.93
C TYR A 70 61.22 -9.67 -29.66
N GLN A 71 60.33 -9.92 -28.70
CA GLN A 71 59.42 -8.93 -28.09
C GLN A 71 59.68 -8.90 -26.58
N LEU A 72 59.95 -7.72 -26.05
CA LEU A 72 60.02 -7.48 -24.60
C LEU A 72 58.70 -6.95 -24.13
N ILE A 73 58.17 -7.53 -23.05
CA ILE A 73 57.03 -7.02 -22.31
C ILE A 73 57.54 -6.53 -20.95
N VAL A 74 57.47 -5.23 -20.73
CA VAL A 74 57.91 -4.59 -19.50
C VAL A 74 56.68 -4.28 -18.65
N GLN A 75 56.62 -4.84 -17.43
CA GLN A 75 55.52 -4.69 -16.51
C GLN A 75 56.01 -4.18 -15.17
N HIS A 76 55.29 -3.21 -14.62
CA HIS A 76 55.51 -2.72 -13.25
C HIS A 76 54.20 -2.29 -12.61
N LEU A 77 54.09 -2.41 -11.30
CA LEU A 77 52.84 -2.12 -10.58
C LEU A 77 52.32 -0.70 -10.79
N LEU A 78 53.22 0.28 -10.80
CA LEU A 78 52.89 1.71 -10.86
C LEU A 78 52.92 2.31 -12.27
N TYR A 79 53.31 1.53 -13.30
CA TYR A 79 53.48 2.00 -14.67
C TYR A 79 52.66 1.19 -15.66
N GLN A 80 52.37 1.80 -16.81
CA GLN A 80 51.69 1.08 -17.92
C GLN A 80 52.59 0.04 -18.54
N THR A 81 52.02 -1.12 -18.87
CA THR A 81 52.77 -2.19 -19.55
C THR A 81 53.24 -1.72 -20.93
N ARG A 82 54.55 -1.84 -21.20
CA ARG A 82 55.13 -1.45 -22.46
C ARG A 82 55.63 -2.69 -23.22
N GLN A 83 55.36 -2.74 -24.50
CA GLN A 83 55.83 -3.81 -25.39
C GLN A 83 56.78 -3.21 -26.40
N ILE A 84 57.95 -3.87 -26.60
CA ILE A 84 59.02 -3.44 -27.50
C ILE A 84 59.46 -4.61 -28.36
N LYS A 85 59.50 -4.42 -29.66
CA LYS A 85 60.05 -5.38 -30.61
C LYS A 85 61.50 -4.99 -30.95
N GLY A 86 62.43 -5.93 -30.80
CA GLY A 86 63.84 -5.68 -31.00
C GLY A 86 64.54 -6.75 -31.84
N ARG A 87 65.71 -6.33 -32.41
CA ARG A 87 66.67 -7.21 -33.10
C ARG A 87 68.11 -6.91 -32.71
N ALA A 88 68.32 -6.06 -31.72
CA ALA A 88 69.62 -5.54 -31.28
C ALA A 88 69.98 -6.04 -29.88
N HIS A 89 71.28 -6.15 -29.59
CA HIS A 89 71.80 -6.54 -28.27
C HIS A 89 71.55 -5.50 -27.16
N ASP A 90 71.56 -4.22 -27.54
CA ASP A 90 71.29 -3.08 -26.61
C ASP A 90 69.97 -2.46 -26.99
N VAL A 91 68.99 -2.56 -26.09
CA VAL A 91 67.64 -2.04 -26.29
C VAL A 91 67.60 -0.53 -25.97
N GLY A 92 68.64 -0.01 -25.33
CA GLY A 92 68.72 1.36 -24.90
C GLY A 92 67.84 1.68 -23.70
N ILE A 93 67.31 2.86 -23.65
CA ILE A 93 66.46 3.36 -22.56
C ILE A 93 65.00 3.08 -22.90
N ILE A 94 64.30 2.40 -21.97
CA ILE A 94 62.87 2.16 -22.04
C ILE A 94 62.17 3.08 -21.03
N THR A 95 61.39 4.03 -21.51
CA THR A 95 60.63 4.96 -20.65
C THR A 95 59.24 4.37 -20.37
N LEU A 96 58.85 4.27 -19.12
CA LEU A 96 57.53 3.84 -18.67
C LEU A 96 56.67 5.06 -18.28
N GLU A 97 55.41 5.02 -18.67
CA GLU A 97 54.39 6.00 -18.30
C GLU A 97 53.68 5.58 -17.03
N PRO A 98 53.39 6.51 -16.09
CA PRO A 98 52.60 6.20 -14.89
C PRO A 98 51.26 5.57 -15.26
N LYS A 99 50.81 4.62 -14.45
CA LYS A 99 49.48 4.05 -14.58
C LYS A 99 48.50 4.83 -13.70
N ASP A 100 47.56 5.52 -14.34
CA ASP A 100 46.43 6.14 -13.62
C ASP A 100 45.56 5.05 -13.03
N TYR A 101 45.65 4.85 -11.72
CA TYR A 101 44.67 4.10 -10.96
C TYR A 101 43.48 5.02 -10.68
N ASN A 102 42.53 5.10 -11.59
CA ASN A 102 41.19 5.44 -11.21
C ASN A 102 40.68 4.30 -10.31
N LEU A 103 40.73 4.48 -9.00
CA LEU A 103 39.97 3.66 -8.08
C LEU A 103 38.51 3.85 -8.49
N GLU A 104 37.89 2.82 -9.08
CA GLU A 104 36.44 2.81 -9.24
C GLU A 104 35.88 3.07 -7.85
N GLU A 105 35.13 4.15 -7.72
CA GLU A 105 34.40 4.47 -6.50
C GLU A 105 33.57 3.25 -6.17
N VAL A 106 33.88 2.55 -5.09
CA VAL A 106 33.06 1.48 -4.57
C VAL A 106 31.80 2.13 -4.03
N VAL A 107 30.84 2.39 -4.92
CA VAL A 107 29.49 2.77 -4.54
C VAL A 107 28.89 1.57 -3.82
N ILE A 108 29.00 1.57 -2.51
CA ILE A 108 28.22 0.66 -1.66
C ILE A 108 26.77 1.13 -1.83
N LYS A 109 26.08 0.57 -2.82
CA LYS A 109 24.61 0.66 -2.90
C LYS A 109 24.08 -0.14 -1.72
N GLY A 110 23.94 0.51 -0.58
CA GLY A 110 23.17 -0.02 0.52
C GLY A 110 21.75 -0.21 0.00
N GLU A 111 21.30 -1.44 -0.21
CA GLU A 111 19.90 -1.71 -0.53
C GLU A 111 19.06 -1.19 0.63
N ARG A 112 18.21 -0.20 0.37
CA ARG A 112 17.21 0.24 1.35
C ARG A 112 16.25 -0.92 1.59
N PRO A 113 16.05 -1.36 2.84
CA PRO A 113 15.12 -2.43 3.10
C PRO A 113 13.69 -1.97 2.74
N LEU A 114 12.95 -2.82 2.03
CA LEU A 114 11.56 -2.56 1.68
C LEU A 114 10.68 -2.40 2.93
N VAL A 115 11.01 -3.11 4.01
CA VAL A 115 10.24 -3.14 5.25
C VAL A 115 11.14 -2.74 6.41
N LYS A 116 10.68 -1.79 7.20
CA LYS A 116 11.25 -1.42 8.49
C LYS A 116 10.23 -1.67 9.59
N VAL A 117 10.70 -2.15 10.74
CA VAL A 117 9.88 -2.23 11.95
C VAL A 117 10.17 -1.00 12.79
N GLU A 118 9.18 -0.13 12.93
CA GLU A 118 9.24 1.08 13.74
C GLU A 118 8.03 1.11 14.66
N ASP A 119 8.23 1.25 15.96
CA ASP A 119 7.17 1.26 16.99
C ASP A 119 6.15 0.11 16.86
N GLY A 120 6.63 -1.10 16.51
CA GLY A 120 5.78 -2.28 16.31
C GLY A 120 4.98 -2.33 15.02
N ARG A 121 5.15 -1.36 14.17
CA ARG A 121 4.48 -1.23 12.88
C ARG A 121 5.40 -1.70 11.76
N LEU A 122 4.82 -2.35 10.76
CA LEU A 122 5.54 -2.68 9.53
C LEU A 122 5.45 -1.50 8.56
N GLY A 123 6.49 -0.68 8.53
CA GLY A 123 6.63 0.41 7.60
C GLY A 123 7.22 -0.07 6.27
N TYR A 124 6.47 0.06 5.19
CA TYR A 124 6.90 -0.26 3.83
C TYR A 124 7.33 1.02 3.12
N ASP A 125 8.57 1.08 2.67
CA ASP A 125 9.09 2.18 1.84
C ASP A 125 8.50 2.05 0.43
N LEU A 126 7.55 2.92 0.08
CA LEU A 126 6.87 2.85 -1.20
C LEU A 126 7.74 3.29 -2.38
N SER A 127 8.78 4.10 -2.13
CA SER A 127 9.75 4.46 -3.17
C SER A 127 10.56 3.24 -3.59
N VAL A 128 11.04 2.44 -2.63
CA VAL A 128 11.73 1.16 -2.91
C VAL A 128 10.79 0.15 -3.58
N LEU A 129 9.51 0.17 -3.23
CA LEU A 129 8.52 -0.69 -3.89
C LEU A 129 8.34 -0.30 -5.36
N SER A 130 8.28 0.99 -5.67
CA SER A 130 8.12 1.49 -7.05
C SER A 130 9.34 1.20 -7.94
N GLU A 131 10.54 1.22 -7.39
CA GLU A 131 11.75 0.81 -8.11
C GLU A 131 11.72 -0.67 -8.52
N LYS A 132 11.08 -1.51 -7.70
CA LYS A 132 11.00 -2.97 -7.91
C LYS A 132 9.74 -3.42 -8.65
N ARG A 133 8.73 -2.58 -8.76
CA ARG A 133 7.42 -2.88 -9.37
C ARG A 133 6.92 -1.67 -10.14
N ALA A 134 6.30 -1.91 -11.29
CA ALA A 134 5.63 -0.85 -12.03
C ALA A 134 4.37 -0.40 -11.28
N VAL A 135 4.52 0.57 -10.38
CA VAL A 135 3.43 1.23 -9.66
C VAL A 135 3.64 2.73 -9.78
N ASN A 136 2.58 3.45 -10.12
CA ASN A 136 2.65 4.88 -10.41
C ASN A 136 2.03 5.73 -9.30
N ASN A 137 1.09 5.17 -8.54
CA ASN A 137 0.33 5.89 -7.53
C ASN A 137 0.27 5.13 -6.20
N ALA A 138 -0.14 5.83 -5.17
CA ALA A 138 -0.19 5.29 -3.81
C ALA A 138 -1.16 4.12 -3.68
N TYR A 139 -2.30 4.13 -4.37
CA TYR A 139 -3.28 3.04 -4.32
C TYR A 139 -2.71 1.74 -4.87
N GLU A 140 -2.10 1.79 -6.06
CA GLU A 140 -1.42 0.64 -6.66
C GLU A 140 -0.29 0.12 -5.78
N ALA A 141 0.50 1.01 -5.18
CA ALA A 141 1.58 0.62 -4.28
C ALA A 141 1.03 -0.08 -3.03
N ILE A 142 -0.03 0.45 -2.41
CA ILE A 142 -0.68 -0.13 -1.24
C ILE A 142 -1.32 -1.49 -1.56
N SER A 143 -1.98 -1.63 -2.71
CA SER A 143 -2.59 -2.90 -3.14
C SER A 143 -1.56 -4.02 -3.37
N LYS A 144 -0.28 -3.67 -3.55
CA LYS A 144 0.82 -4.63 -3.70
C LYS A 144 1.56 -4.93 -2.40
N LEU A 145 1.16 -4.32 -1.29
CA LEU A 145 1.75 -4.63 0.01
C LEU A 145 1.40 -6.05 0.43
N PRO A 146 2.33 -6.75 1.11
CA PRO A 146 2.07 -8.07 1.63
C PRO A 146 0.85 -8.08 2.57
N GLY A 147 -0.09 -9.01 2.33
CA GLY A 147 -1.31 -9.14 3.11
C GLY A 147 -2.48 -8.30 2.63
N VAL A 148 -2.25 -7.29 1.81
CA VAL A 148 -3.32 -6.48 1.23
C VAL A 148 -3.93 -7.19 0.03
N GLN A 149 -5.24 -7.23 -0.03
CA GLN A 149 -6.05 -7.80 -1.11
C GLN A 149 -6.97 -6.73 -1.65
N GLU A 150 -7.14 -6.72 -2.95
CA GLU A 150 -8.07 -5.82 -3.64
C GLU A 150 -9.18 -6.65 -4.29
N SER A 151 -10.42 -6.26 -4.05
CA SER A 151 -11.58 -6.81 -4.70
C SER A 151 -12.57 -5.69 -5.02
N ASN A 152 -12.87 -5.49 -6.30
CA ASN A 152 -13.81 -4.46 -6.78
C ASN A 152 -13.53 -3.04 -6.23
N GLY A 153 -12.26 -2.63 -6.24
CA GLY A 153 -11.83 -1.32 -5.72
C GLY A 153 -11.73 -1.23 -4.20
N THR A 154 -12.14 -2.27 -3.46
CA THR A 154 -12.06 -2.29 -2.01
C THR A 154 -10.81 -3.02 -1.55
N LEU A 155 -10.01 -2.36 -0.71
CA LEU A 155 -8.84 -2.95 -0.07
C LEU A 155 -9.23 -3.66 1.21
N SER A 156 -8.67 -4.82 1.43
CA SER A 156 -8.79 -5.61 2.66
C SER A 156 -7.42 -6.12 3.11
N LEU A 157 -7.31 -6.49 4.39
CA LEU A 157 -6.09 -7.07 4.93
C LEU A 157 -6.38 -8.50 5.38
N ALA A 158 -5.61 -9.44 4.86
CA ALA A 158 -5.78 -10.86 5.16
C ALA A 158 -5.73 -11.14 6.67
N GLY A 159 -6.76 -11.80 7.20
CA GLY A 159 -6.89 -12.09 8.63
C GLY A 159 -7.47 -10.96 9.48
N ALA A 160 -7.76 -9.80 8.92
CA ALA A 160 -8.44 -8.71 9.62
C ALA A 160 -9.95 -8.73 9.37
N SER A 161 -10.74 -8.24 10.34
CA SER A 161 -12.20 -8.12 10.21
C SER A 161 -12.61 -6.87 9.47
N SER A 162 -11.81 -5.81 9.60
CA SER A 162 -12.01 -4.52 8.96
C SER A 162 -10.66 -3.90 8.62
N LEU A 163 -10.62 -3.06 7.60
CA LEU A 163 -9.45 -2.28 7.24
C LEU A 163 -9.85 -0.81 7.10
N THR A 164 -9.14 0.05 7.81
CA THR A 164 -9.27 1.50 7.67
C THR A 164 -7.96 2.07 7.13
N ILE A 165 -8.04 2.98 6.17
CA ILE A 165 -6.87 3.72 5.71
C ILE A 165 -6.85 5.06 6.43
N VAL A 166 -5.72 5.40 7.03
CA VAL A 166 -5.48 6.68 7.69
C VAL A 166 -4.33 7.42 7.00
N MET A 167 -4.37 8.73 7.05
CA MET A 167 -3.36 9.58 6.41
C MET A 167 -2.56 10.33 7.49
N ASN A 168 -1.23 10.15 7.49
CA ASN A 168 -0.33 10.75 8.48
C ASN A 168 -0.74 10.47 9.94
N GLY A 169 -1.21 9.24 10.20
CA GLY A 169 -1.67 8.81 11.53
C GLY A 169 -3.06 9.32 11.92
N LYS A 170 -3.87 9.81 10.97
CA LYS A 170 -5.17 10.42 11.23
C LYS A 170 -6.27 9.75 10.44
N PRO A 171 -7.43 9.47 11.06
CA PRO A 171 -8.58 8.97 10.33
C PRO A 171 -9.01 10.00 9.29
N THR A 172 -9.42 9.51 8.15
CA THR A 172 -10.02 10.36 7.12
C THR A 172 -11.54 10.26 7.24
N THR A 173 -12.22 11.36 6.95
CA THR A 173 -13.67 11.40 6.87
C THR A 173 -14.17 11.11 5.47
N MET A 174 -13.26 10.71 4.59
CA MET A 174 -13.55 10.33 3.20
C MET A 174 -14.27 8.99 3.14
N THR A 175 -15.17 8.84 2.18
CA THR A 175 -15.69 7.53 1.80
C THR A 175 -14.59 6.66 1.18
N ALA A 176 -14.82 5.36 1.09
CA ALA A 176 -13.86 4.45 0.44
C ALA A 176 -13.52 4.89 -0.99
N ASP A 177 -14.52 5.28 -1.78
CA ASP A 177 -14.34 5.73 -3.17
C ASP A 177 -13.56 7.04 -3.27
N GLN A 178 -13.80 7.99 -2.35
CA GLN A 178 -13.04 9.24 -2.28
C GLN A 178 -11.58 8.99 -1.91
N LEU A 179 -11.36 8.10 -0.95
CA LEU A 179 -10.01 7.73 -0.51
C LEU A 179 -9.26 6.97 -1.61
N GLU A 180 -9.94 6.06 -2.32
CA GLU A 180 -9.38 5.39 -3.49
C GLU A 180 -8.98 6.43 -4.54
N THR A 181 -9.87 7.37 -4.88
CA THR A 181 -9.61 8.45 -5.84
C THR A 181 -8.41 9.30 -5.39
N LEU A 182 -8.34 9.69 -4.12
CA LEU A 182 -7.20 10.43 -3.59
C LEU A 182 -5.90 9.65 -3.74
N LEU A 183 -5.89 8.37 -3.38
CA LEU A 183 -4.69 7.52 -3.43
C LEU A 183 -4.25 7.21 -4.86
N ARG A 184 -5.20 7.04 -5.80
CA ARG A 184 -4.90 6.87 -7.24
C ARG A 184 -4.30 8.14 -7.85
N ASN A 185 -4.71 9.29 -7.36
CA ASN A 185 -4.20 10.60 -7.79
C ASN A 185 -2.97 11.06 -6.98
N THR A 186 -2.50 10.26 -6.05
CA THR A 186 -1.29 10.55 -5.28
C THR A 186 -0.12 9.79 -5.88
N PRO A 187 0.86 10.45 -6.52
CA PRO A 187 2.06 9.81 -7.02
C PRO A 187 2.80 9.07 -5.90
N VAL A 188 3.36 7.90 -6.21
CA VAL A 188 4.02 7.05 -5.22
C VAL A 188 5.22 7.73 -4.57
N ASP A 189 5.91 8.59 -5.28
CA ASP A 189 7.07 9.37 -4.80
C ASP A 189 6.72 10.42 -3.75
N ARG A 190 5.45 10.79 -3.62
CA ARG A 190 4.94 11.67 -2.55
C ARG A 190 4.71 10.94 -1.23
N VAL A 191 4.67 9.61 -1.24
CA VAL A 191 4.49 8.81 -0.04
C VAL A 191 5.85 8.43 0.51
N GLU A 192 6.07 8.67 1.80
CA GLU A 192 7.28 8.26 2.50
C GLU A 192 7.23 6.76 2.78
N LYS A 193 6.14 6.32 3.40
CA LYS A 193 5.90 4.92 3.74
C LYS A 193 4.42 4.62 3.92
N ALA A 194 4.07 3.34 3.80
CA ALA A 194 2.78 2.82 4.26
C ALA A 194 3.01 1.87 5.44
N GLU A 195 2.34 2.11 6.55
CA GLU A 195 2.44 1.26 7.74
C GLU A 195 1.24 0.32 7.82
N VAL A 196 1.49 -0.98 7.87
CA VAL A 196 0.46 -2.00 8.04
C VAL A 196 0.37 -2.38 9.52
N ILE A 197 -0.80 -2.16 10.11
CA ILE A 197 -1.07 -2.31 11.54
C ILE A 197 -2.28 -3.23 11.69
N TYR A 198 -2.11 -4.42 12.25
CA TYR A 198 -3.20 -5.39 12.44
C TYR A 198 -4.11 -5.06 13.64
N SER A 199 -3.62 -4.28 14.58
CA SER A 199 -4.38 -3.79 15.73
C SER A 199 -4.12 -2.30 15.87
N ALA A 200 -5.08 -1.50 15.45
CA ALA A 200 -4.98 -0.04 15.48
C ALA A 200 -4.83 0.45 16.93
N PRO A 201 -3.78 1.19 17.27
CA PRO A 201 -3.68 1.78 18.59
C PRO A 201 -4.79 2.84 18.78
N PRO A 202 -5.33 3.00 20.00
CA PRO A 202 -6.52 3.82 20.26
C PRO A 202 -6.40 5.29 19.84
N GLU A 203 -5.19 5.82 19.86
CA GLU A 203 -4.89 7.20 19.45
C GLU A 203 -5.13 7.48 17.95
N LEU A 204 -5.36 6.46 17.16
CA LEU A 204 -5.79 6.62 15.76
C LEU A 204 -7.31 6.84 15.64
N HIS A 205 -8.07 6.74 16.74
CA HIS A 205 -9.54 6.87 16.79
C HIS A 205 -10.28 5.96 15.82
N VAL A 206 -9.62 4.88 15.38
CA VAL A 206 -10.16 3.80 14.56
C VAL A 206 -9.90 2.47 15.23
N ARG A 207 -10.66 1.45 14.89
CA ARG A 207 -10.52 0.09 15.42
C ARG A 207 -10.26 -0.89 14.28
N GLY A 208 -9.76 -2.09 14.63
CA GLY A 208 -9.44 -3.11 13.65
C GLY A 208 -8.06 -2.92 13.05
N ALA A 209 -7.89 -3.32 11.79
CA ALA A 209 -6.63 -3.14 11.07
C ALA A 209 -6.58 -1.77 10.38
N VAL A 210 -5.37 -1.25 10.24
CA VAL A 210 -5.11 0.06 9.65
C VAL A 210 -3.95 -0.02 8.66
N ILE A 211 -4.09 0.68 7.54
CA ILE A 211 -2.96 1.10 6.72
C ILE A 211 -2.79 2.60 6.90
N ASN A 212 -1.67 3.00 7.49
CA ASN A 212 -1.32 4.41 7.66
C ASN A 212 -0.42 4.85 6.50
N VAL A 213 -0.92 5.75 5.67
CA VAL A 213 -0.17 6.35 4.56
C VAL A 213 0.52 7.61 5.06
N VAL A 214 1.84 7.55 5.18
CA VAL A 214 2.66 8.67 5.64
C VAL A 214 3.19 9.43 4.42
N MET A 215 2.81 10.69 4.31
CA MET A 215 3.21 11.54 3.20
C MET A 215 4.58 12.16 3.45
N LYS A 216 5.42 12.24 2.41
CA LYS A 216 6.70 12.96 2.49
C LYS A 216 6.46 14.43 2.82
N ARG A 217 7.31 14.96 3.69
CA ARG A 217 7.35 16.37 4.01
C ARG A 217 8.34 17.07 3.09
N SER A 218 7.97 18.24 2.62
CA SER A 218 8.89 19.12 1.92
C SER A 218 9.18 20.33 2.82
N ASN A 219 10.46 20.60 3.05
CA ASN A 219 10.90 21.81 3.74
C ASN A 219 11.16 22.94 2.75
N ASP A 220 11.07 22.67 1.46
CA ASP A 220 11.32 23.64 0.39
C ASP A 220 10.00 24.19 -0.17
N CYS A 221 10.06 25.39 -0.72
CA CYS A 221 8.97 25.92 -1.51
C CYS A 221 8.80 25.07 -2.76
N SER A 222 7.69 24.38 -2.86
CA SER A 222 7.38 23.52 -4.01
C SER A 222 5.94 23.69 -4.45
N PHE A 223 5.77 23.64 -5.74
CA PHE A 223 4.47 23.59 -6.41
C PHE A 223 4.38 22.29 -7.19
N GLN A 224 3.31 21.55 -6.99
CA GLN A 224 3.07 20.29 -7.68
C GLN A 224 1.62 20.23 -8.11
N GLY A 225 1.36 19.74 -9.30
CA GLY A 225 0.02 19.52 -9.82
C GLY A 225 0.00 18.30 -10.71
N GLU A 226 -1.14 17.62 -10.72
CA GLU A 226 -1.42 16.50 -11.61
C GLU A 226 -2.84 16.62 -12.11
N LEU A 227 -3.02 16.34 -13.39
CA LEU A 227 -4.31 16.20 -14.04
C LEU A 227 -4.36 14.81 -14.65
N SER A 228 -5.35 14.02 -14.28
CA SER A 228 -5.57 12.69 -14.82
C SER A 228 -6.97 12.58 -15.42
N THR A 229 -7.09 11.85 -16.50
CA THR A 229 -8.35 11.50 -17.11
C THR A 229 -8.37 10.03 -17.44
N TYR A 230 -9.51 9.40 -17.32
CA TYR A 230 -9.67 8.02 -17.72
C TYR A 230 -10.96 7.82 -18.52
N TYR A 231 -10.93 6.83 -19.38
CA TYR A 231 -12.08 6.33 -20.10
C TYR A 231 -12.12 4.81 -19.97
N GLN A 232 -13.30 4.28 -19.69
CA GLN A 232 -13.50 2.84 -19.71
C GLN A 232 -14.82 2.51 -20.40
N ASN A 233 -14.86 1.37 -21.08
CA ASN A 233 -16.05 0.83 -21.69
C ASN A 233 -16.15 -0.66 -21.32
N ARG A 234 -17.20 -1.02 -20.56
CA ARG A 234 -17.57 -2.42 -20.32
C ARG A 234 -18.82 -2.81 -21.08
N TYR A 235 -19.91 -2.10 -20.88
CA TYR A 235 -21.17 -2.11 -21.60
C TYR A 235 -21.51 -0.70 -22.07
N PHE A 236 -21.16 0.27 -21.26
CA PHE A 236 -21.37 1.68 -21.51
C PHE A 236 -20.08 2.43 -21.31
N SER A 237 -19.97 3.51 -22.05
CA SER A 237 -18.89 4.46 -21.85
C SER A 237 -19.02 5.13 -20.50
N SER A 238 -17.97 5.13 -19.73
CA SER A 238 -17.80 5.88 -18.49
C SER A 238 -16.43 6.52 -18.47
N GLY A 239 -16.25 7.54 -17.68
CA GLY A 239 -14.98 8.22 -17.59
C GLY A 239 -14.98 9.30 -16.54
N GLY A 240 -13.83 9.83 -16.26
CA GLY A 240 -13.66 10.88 -15.28
C GLY A 240 -12.41 11.71 -15.52
N ALA A 241 -12.37 12.83 -14.80
CA ALA A 241 -11.23 13.73 -14.76
C ALA A 241 -10.96 14.11 -13.30
N ASN A 242 -9.69 14.01 -12.89
CA ASN A 242 -9.24 14.33 -11.54
C ASN A 242 -8.06 15.30 -11.64
N GLY A 243 -8.10 16.35 -10.83
CA GLY A 243 -7.02 17.30 -10.67
C GLY A 243 -6.60 17.38 -9.22
N ASN A 244 -5.32 17.36 -8.96
CA ASN A 244 -4.76 17.66 -7.66
C ASN A 244 -3.69 18.74 -7.78
N PHE A 245 -3.59 19.54 -6.73
CA PHE A 245 -2.70 20.66 -6.64
C PHE A 245 -2.15 20.75 -5.22
N ARG A 246 -0.84 20.87 -5.09
CA ARG A 246 -0.17 21.07 -3.80
C ARG A 246 0.82 22.21 -3.87
N LEU A 247 0.65 23.16 -2.96
CA LEU A 247 1.61 24.21 -2.67
C LEU A 247 2.22 23.95 -1.29
N SER A 248 3.51 23.78 -1.22
CA SER A 248 4.25 23.60 0.03
C SER A 248 5.22 24.74 0.22
N THR A 249 5.25 25.29 1.43
CA THR A 249 6.26 26.20 1.94
C THR A 249 6.71 25.68 3.31
N PRO A 250 7.78 26.18 3.93
CA PRO A 250 8.21 25.75 5.26
C PRO A 250 7.14 25.89 6.35
N LYS A 251 6.23 26.87 6.21
CA LYS A 251 5.17 27.15 7.20
C LYS A 251 3.79 26.67 6.79
N VAL A 252 3.50 26.61 5.50
CA VAL A 252 2.15 26.35 4.99
C VAL A 252 2.20 25.30 3.90
N THR A 253 1.34 24.29 4.00
CA THR A 253 1.05 23.37 2.90
C THR A 253 -0.44 23.46 2.59
N LEU A 254 -0.77 23.72 1.32
CA LEU A 254 -2.13 23.72 0.80
C LEU A 254 -2.26 22.57 -0.20
N ASP A 255 -3.21 21.68 0.04
CA ASP A 255 -3.62 20.63 -0.89
C ASP A 255 -5.04 20.91 -1.38
N VAL A 256 -5.24 20.90 -2.69
CA VAL A 256 -6.56 21.01 -3.32
C VAL A 256 -6.73 19.86 -4.29
N MET A 257 -7.85 19.16 -4.19
CA MET A 257 -8.21 18.07 -5.07
C MET A 257 -9.66 18.25 -5.54
N TYR A 258 -9.89 18.03 -6.81
CA TYR A 258 -11.22 17.95 -7.40
C TYR A 258 -11.27 16.76 -8.38
N GLY A 259 -12.33 15.97 -8.28
CA GLY A 259 -12.62 14.87 -9.19
C GLY A 259 -14.07 14.92 -9.67
N ALA A 260 -14.28 14.56 -10.92
CA ALA A 260 -15.60 14.41 -11.53
C ALA A 260 -15.63 13.11 -12.32
N ASP A 261 -16.54 12.21 -11.95
CA ASP A 261 -16.66 10.87 -12.53
C ASP A 261 -18.08 10.66 -13.06
N ASN A 262 -18.21 10.19 -14.29
CA ASN A 262 -19.45 9.74 -14.87
C ASN A 262 -19.42 8.22 -15.01
N ALA A 263 -20.37 7.54 -14.42
CA ALA A 263 -20.51 6.10 -14.50
C ALA A 263 -21.90 5.71 -15.01
N LYS A 264 -21.92 4.71 -15.91
CA LYS A 264 -23.12 3.98 -16.26
C LYS A 264 -22.83 2.49 -16.10
N ILE A 265 -23.64 1.84 -15.26
CA ILE A 265 -23.46 0.44 -14.88
C ILE A 265 -24.71 -0.33 -15.28
N MET A 266 -24.54 -1.57 -15.71
CA MET A 266 -25.60 -2.53 -15.94
C MET A 266 -25.31 -3.77 -15.13
N GLU A 267 -26.31 -4.22 -14.38
CA GLU A 267 -26.28 -5.44 -13.58
C GLU A 267 -27.42 -6.35 -14.03
N TYR A 268 -27.15 -7.65 -14.10
CA TYR A 268 -28.12 -8.69 -14.40
C TYR A 268 -28.18 -9.62 -13.22
N THR A 269 -29.39 -9.92 -12.78
CA THR A 269 -29.63 -10.85 -11.65
C THR A 269 -30.65 -11.89 -12.09
N ASP A 270 -30.29 -13.16 -12.02
CA ASP A 270 -31.20 -14.27 -12.21
C ASP A 270 -31.51 -14.87 -10.83
N LEU A 271 -32.80 -14.84 -10.46
CA LEU A 271 -33.30 -15.36 -9.21
C LEU A 271 -34.13 -16.61 -9.46
N PHE A 272 -33.84 -17.69 -8.75
CA PHE A 272 -34.71 -18.83 -8.58
C PHE A 272 -35.07 -18.94 -7.11
N SER A 273 -36.36 -18.99 -6.81
CA SER A 273 -36.89 -19.17 -5.44
C SER A 273 -37.98 -20.22 -5.43
N ARG A 274 -37.88 -21.10 -4.45
CA ARG A 274 -38.94 -22.09 -4.15
C ARG A 274 -39.67 -21.61 -2.91
N HIS A 275 -40.84 -20.94 -3.13
CA HIS A 275 -41.59 -20.25 -2.09
C HIS A 275 -42.78 -21.11 -1.65
N THR A 276 -42.90 -21.40 -0.33
CA THR A 276 -44.04 -22.11 0.25
C THR A 276 -44.98 -21.09 0.89
N LEU A 277 -46.22 -21.05 0.40
CA LEU A 277 -47.28 -20.21 0.94
C LEU A 277 -48.50 -21.10 1.27
N GLY A 278 -48.78 -21.24 2.58
CA GLY A 278 -49.71 -22.26 3.07
C GLY A 278 -49.25 -23.68 2.67
N ASP A 279 -50.14 -24.44 2.04
CA ASP A 279 -49.84 -25.82 1.56
C ASP A 279 -49.33 -25.84 0.11
N LYS A 280 -49.16 -24.69 -0.53
CA LYS A 280 -48.74 -24.60 -1.93
C LYS A 280 -47.27 -24.18 -2.05
N VAL A 281 -46.57 -24.85 -2.96
CA VAL A 281 -45.18 -24.50 -3.35
C VAL A 281 -45.20 -23.82 -4.72
N TYR A 282 -44.60 -22.67 -4.78
CA TYR A 282 -44.45 -21.85 -5.98
C TYR A 282 -42.98 -21.88 -6.40
N GLU A 283 -42.70 -22.23 -7.64
CA GLU A 283 -41.38 -22.08 -8.25
C GLU A 283 -41.35 -20.72 -8.97
N ILE A 284 -40.53 -19.81 -8.46
CA ILE A 284 -40.46 -18.45 -8.91
C ILE A 284 -39.12 -18.28 -9.61
N THR A 285 -39.16 -17.87 -10.86
CA THR A 285 -38.00 -17.43 -11.62
C THR A 285 -38.15 -15.94 -11.90
N GLN A 286 -37.07 -15.19 -11.83
CA GLN A 286 -37.05 -13.77 -12.15
C GLN A 286 -35.71 -13.38 -12.74
N ASN A 287 -35.75 -12.68 -13.87
CA ASN A 287 -34.59 -12.06 -14.50
C ASN A 287 -34.70 -10.56 -14.28
N GLU A 288 -33.70 -9.96 -13.67
CA GLU A 288 -33.66 -8.53 -13.40
C GLU A 288 -32.52 -7.88 -14.15
N LYS A 289 -32.80 -6.73 -14.74
CA LYS A 289 -31.83 -5.86 -15.39
C LYS A 289 -31.87 -4.50 -14.73
N LEU A 290 -30.80 -4.15 -13.99
CA LEU A 290 -30.63 -2.86 -13.35
C LEU A 290 -29.64 -2.01 -14.17
N SER A 291 -30.06 -0.85 -14.60
CA SER A 291 -29.21 0.17 -15.23
C SER A 291 -29.10 1.37 -14.31
N THR A 292 -27.88 1.75 -13.93
CA THR A 292 -27.62 2.93 -13.11
C THR A 292 -26.71 3.89 -13.84
N LYS A 293 -27.08 5.18 -13.88
CA LYS A 293 -26.26 6.28 -14.38
C LYS A 293 -26.08 7.32 -13.29
N SER A 294 -24.85 7.80 -13.07
CA SER A 294 -24.56 8.81 -12.07
C SER A 294 -23.39 9.70 -12.46
N TRP A 295 -23.43 10.94 -12.00
CA TRP A 295 -22.27 11.80 -11.84
C TRP A 295 -21.86 11.83 -10.37
N MET A 296 -20.55 11.81 -10.11
CA MET A 296 -19.99 11.97 -8.77
C MET A 296 -18.92 13.07 -8.82
N HIS A 297 -19.00 14.01 -7.90
CA HIS A 297 -18.02 15.08 -7.73
C HIS A 297 -17.42 14.98 -6.34
N ASN A 298 -16.10 14.96 -6.27
CA ASN A 298 -15.35 14.92 -5.03
C ASN A 298 -14.46 16.16 -4.94
N VAL A 299 -14.48 16.86 -3.82
CA VAL A 299 -13.61 17.99 -3.56
C VAL A 299 -12.94 17.83 -2.21
N ARG A 300 -11.66 18.14 -2.14
CA ARG A 300 -10.94 18.21 -0.88
C ARG A 300 -9.98 19.41 -0.90
N THR A 301 -10.01 20.19 0.18
CA THR A 301 -9.03 21.23 0.42
C THR A 301 -8.48 21.03 1.83
N ALA A 302 -7.17 20.98 1.97
CA ALA A 302 -6.51 20.84 3.26
C ALA A 302 -5.39 21.85 3.41
N LEU A 303 -5.37 22.52 4.55
CA LEU A 303 -4.37 23.49 4.95
C LEU A 303 -3.61 22.93 6.16
N GLU A 304 -2.32 22.76 6.05
CA GLU A 304 -1.43 22.49 7.17
C GLU A 304 -0.61 23.75 7.46
N TYR A 305 -0.67 24.23 8.69
CA TYR A 305 0.08 25.38 9.17
C TYR A 305 1.05 24.97 10.28
N ASN A 306 2.33 25.06 10.01
CA ASN A 306 3.41 24.85 10.97
C ASN A 306 3.58 26.13 11.78
N ILE A 307 2.97 26.22 12.97
CA ILE A 307 3.09 27.37 13.89
C ILE A 307 4.57 27.52 14.27
N ASN A 308 5.22 26.39 14.56
CA ASN A 308 6.65 26.24 14.72
C ASN A 308 7.03 24.76 14.45
N GLU A 309 8.31 24.38 14.63
CA GLU A 309 8.80 23.02 14.38
C GLU A 309 8.05 21.91 15.14
N LYS A 310 7.45 22.24 16.28
CA LYS A 310 6.80 21.29 17.20
C LYS A 310 5.27 21.39 17.22
N ASN A 311 4.70 22.51 16.76
CA ASN A 311 3.26 22.78 16.87
C ASN A 311 2.67 22.96 15.47
N ARG A 312 1.59 22.26 15.18
CA ARG A 312 0.89 22.26 13.89
C ARG A 312 -0.61 22.38 14.04
N LEU A 313 -1.21 23.08 13.07
CA LEU A 313 -2.64 23.17 12.88
C LEU A 313 -2.99 22.63 11.48
N ASN A 314 -3.93 21.71 11.43
CA ASN A 314 -4.50 21.18 10.19
C ASN A 314 -5.97 21.55 10.11
N ILE A 315 -6.40 22.03 8.97
CA ILE A 315 -7.81 22.29 8.65
C ILE A 315 -8.10 21.62 7.32
N ALA A 316 -9.16 20.82 7.25
CA ALA A 316 -9.54 20.16 6.02
C ALA A 316 -11.03 20.27 5.77
N TYR A 317 -11.39 20.54 4.54
CA TYR A 317 -12.75 20.40 4.01
C TYR A 317 -12.77 19.24 3.02
N THR A 318 -13.79 18.38 3.13
CA THR A 318 -14.08 17.31 2.17
C THR A 318 -15.54 17.36 1.76
N GLY A 319 -15.82 17.38 0.47
CA GLY A 319 -17.16 17.34 -0.10
C GLY A 319 -17.31 16.19 -1.08
N SER A 320 -18.48 15.55 -1.07
CA SER A 320 -18.87 14.53 -2.07
C SER A 320 -20.29 14.78 -2.50
N PHE A 321 -20.50 14.84 -3.79
CA PHE A 321 -21.78 15.21 -4.40
C PHE A 321 -22.13 14.23 -5.50
N THR A 322 -23.32 13.64 -5.39
CA THR A 322 -23.91 12.84 -6.46
C THR A 322 -25.24 13.51 -6.81
N PRO A 323 -25.25 14.51 -7.72
CA PRO A 323 -26.43 15.34 -7.96
C PRO A 323 -27.53 14.58 -8.69
N ASP A 324 -27.16 13.55 -9.47
CA ASP A 324 -28.10 12.83 -10.32
C ASP A 324 -27.70 11.34 -10.43
N ARG A 325 -28.21 10.51 -9.55
CA ARG A 325 -28.11 9.06 -9.70
C ARG A 325 -29.46 8.51 -10.14
N ASN A 326 -29.53 8.12 -11.41
CA ASN A 326 -30.72 7.56 -12.01
C ASN A 326 -30.54 6.05 -12.15
N GLY A 327 -31.44 5.28 -11.53
CA GLY A 327 -31.53 3.83 -11.62
C GLY A 327 -32.83 3.41 -12.27
N ARG A 328 -32.77 2.42 -13.18
CA ARG A 328 -33.95 1.76 -13.71
C ARG A 328 -33.76 0.24 -13.63
N SER A 329 -34.63 -0.41 -12.85
CA SER A 329 -34.73 -1.84 -12.77
C SER A 329 -35.94 -2.32 -13.56
N ILE A 330 -35.74 -3.35 -14.36
CA ILE A 330 -36.80 -4.09 -15.05
C ILE A 330 -36.65 -5.55 -14.64
N ALA A 331 -37.65 -6.07 -13.96
CA ALA A 331 -37.69 -7.46 -13.51
C ALA A 331 -38.83 -8.19 -14.23
N ASP A 332 -38.49 -9.29 -14.90
CA ASP A 332 -39.41 -10.18 -15.59
C ASP A 332 -39.41 -11.53 -14.87
N GLY A 333 -40.53 -11.87 -14.27
CA GLY A 333 -40.67 -13.05 -13.43
C GLY A 333 -41.86 -13.94 -13.82
N SER A 334 -41.84 -15.18 -13.32
CA SER A 334 -42.86 -16.22 -13.62
C SER A 334 -44.27 -15.83 -13.18
N PHE A 335 -44.43 -14.88 -12.22
CA PHE A 335 -45.76 -14.48 -11.74
C PHE A 335 -46.01 -12.97 -11.81
N GLN A 336 -45.00 -12.17 -12.23
CA GLN A 336 -45.07 -10.73 -12.27
C GLN A 336 -44.01 -10.13 -13.20
N GLN A 337 -44.29 -8.93 -13.68
CA GLN A 337 -43.31 -8.03 -14.32
C GLN A 337 -43.27 -6.72 -13.55
N SER A 338 -42.10 -6.19 -13.26
CA SER A 338 -42.00 -4.91 -12.58
C SER A 338 -40.97 -3.97 -13.19
N THR A 339 -41.27 -2.70 -13.10
CA THR A 339 -40.36 -1.59 -13.44
C THR A 339 -40.22 -0.70 -12.19
N LEU A 340 -38.99 -0.41 -11.82
CA LEU A 340 -38.67 0.53 -10.75
C LEU A 340 -37.73 1.61 -11.30
N ASP A 341 -38.20 2.84 -11.34
CA ASP A 341 -37.39 4.02 -11.61
C ASP A 341 -37.02 4.68 -10.29
N LYS A 342 -35.72 4.95 -10.11
CA LYS A 342 -35.16 5.53 -8.89
C LYS A 342 -34.28 6.72 -9.22
N PHE A 343 -34.52 7.83 -8.54
CA PHE A 343 -33.66 9.01 -8.54
C PHE A 343 -33.10 9.23 -7.16
N THR A 344 -31.78 9.47 -7.05
CA THR A 344 -31.12 9.74 -5.78
C THR A 344 -30.15 10.89 -5.93
N GLU A 345 -30.23 11.86 -5.01
CA GLU A 345 -29.26 12.95 -4.87
C GLU A 345 -28.57 12.82 -3.49
N ASN A 346 -27.23 12.79 -3.48
CA ASN A 346 -26.44 12.72 -2.24
C ASN A 346 -25.49 13.90 -2.15
N LYS A 347 -25.39 14.48 -0.95
CA LYS A 347 -24.45 15.57 -0.62
C LYS A 347 -23.80 15.27 0.71
N MET A 348 -22.49 15.32 0.77
CA MET A 348 -21.72 15.21 2.01
C MET A 348 -20.75 16.38 2.13
N HIS A 349 -20.74 17.00 3.29
CA HIS A 349 -19.79 18.03 3.69
C HIS A 349 -19.12 17.59 4.99
N ASN A 350 -17.81 17.69 5.06
CA ASN A 350 -17.05 17.49 6.29
C ASN A 350 -16.04 18.61 6.46
N ILE A 351 -15.94 19.14 7.65
CA ILE A 351 -14.89 20.08 8.07
C ILE A 351 -14.21 19.46 9.28
N ALA A 352 -12.89 19.32 9.20
CA ALA A 352 -12.06 18.78 10.29
C ALA A 352 -10.98 19.78 10.67
N VAL A 353 -10.73 19.90 11.98
CA VAL A 353 -9.66 20.73 12.55
C VAL A 353 -8.87 19.90 13.52
N GLN A 354 -7.54 20.02 13.47
CA GLN A 354 -6.66 19.31 14.38
C GLN A 354 -5.45 20.17 14.74
N TYR A 355 -5.12 20.15 16.02
CA TYR A 355 -3.91 20.76 16.59
C TYR A 355 -3.02 19.67 17.18
N SER A 356 -1.73 19.70 16.85
CA SER A 356 -0.70 18.81 17.43
C SER A 356 0.38 19.66 18.08
N SER A 357 0.70 19.37 19.35
CA SER A 357 1.71 20.08 20.12
C SER A 357 3.01 19.31 20.26
N GLY A 358 4.11 20.03 20.50
CA GLY A 358 5.42 19.43 20.74
C GLY A 358 5.59 18.68 22.06
N PHE A 359 4.66 18.83 23.00
CA PHE A 359 4.66 18.09 24.27
C PHE A 359 3.74 16.86 24.24
N GLY A 360 3.24 16.46 23.05
CA GLY A 360 2.47 15.24 22.86
C GLY A 360 0.97 15.40 23.01
N LEU A 361 0.42 16.61 23.17
CA LEU A 361 -1.03 16.86 23.15
C LEU A 361 -1.52 16.96 21.71
N GLU A 362 -2.57 16.20 21.40
CA GLU A 362 -3.35 16.32 20.16
C GLU A 362 -4.80 16.66 20.50
N LEU A 363 -5.32 17.69 19.89
CA LEU A 363 -6.73 18.09 19.97
C LEU A 363 -7.33 18.06 18.58
N GLY A 364 -8.52 17.53 18.44
CA GLY A 364 -9.18 17.55 17.16
C GLY A 364 -10.70 17.47 17.25
N GLY A 365 -11.32 17.78 16.14
CA GLY A 365 -12.74 17.62 15.98
C GLY A 365 -13.16 17.74 14.53
N ASP A 366 -14.30 17.14 14.20
CA ASP A 366 -14.90 17.23 12.88
C ASP A 366 -16.43 17.40 12.96
N TYR A 367 -16.96 18.06 11.96
CA TYR A 367 -18.38 18.13 11.68
C TYR A 367 -18.65 17.55 10.29
N THR A 368 -19.59 16.60 10.22
CA THR A 368 -20.06 16.03 8.96
C THR A 368 -21.55 16.26 8.82
N ARG A 369 -21.96 16.76 7.66
CA ARG A 369 -23.36 16.80 7.24
C ARG A 369 -23.52 15.96 5.98
N PHE A 370 -24.44 15.00 6.03
CA PHE A 370 -24.86 14.17 4.90
C PHE A 370 -26.36 14.39 4.65
N THR A 371 -26.72 14.53 3.37
CA THR A 371 -28.11 14.54 2.93
C THR A 371 -28.27 13.60 1.74
N SER A 372 -29.36 12.86 1.74
CA SER A 372 -29.77 12.00 0.63
C SER A 372 -31.25 12.23 0.36
N ASP A 373 -31.59 12.58 -0.86
CA ASP A 373 -32.97 12.66 -1.32
C ASP A 373 -33.20 11.50 -2.31
N ASN A 374 -34.33 10.80 -2.18
CA ASN A 374 -34.64 9.58 -2.89
C ASN A 374 -36.09 9.61 -3.39
N ASN A 375 -36.28 9.57 -4.69
CA ASN A 375 -37.60 9.46 -5.33
C ASN A 375 -37.66 8.14 -6.09
N GLN A 376 -38.76 7.42 -5.97
CA GLN A 376 -38.99 6.15 -6.68
C GLN A 376 -40.39 6.11 -7.27
N THR A 377 -40.49 5.43 -8.42
CA THR A 377 -41.77 5.06 -9.01
C THR A 377 -41.71 3.58 -9.34
N MET A 378 -42.62 2.80 -8.80
CA MET A 378 -42.73 1.37 -9.06
C MET A 378 -44.06 1.04 -9.72
N LEU A 379 -43.97 0.19 -10.71
CA LEU A 379 -45.12 -0.40 -11.39
C LEU A 379 -44.89 -1.91 -11.47
N THR A 380 -45.82 -2.71 -10.96
CA THR A 380 -45.79 -4.18 -11.05
C THR A 380 -47.08 -4.67 -11.64
N GLN A 381 -46.98 -5.45 -12.69
CA GLN A 381 -48.09 -6.14 -13.34
C GLN A 381 -48.03 -7.62 -12.95
N LEU A 382 -49.09 -8.17 -12.39
CA LEU A 382 -49.19 -9.58 -12.03
C LEU A 382 -49.80 -10.40 -13.16
N THR A 383 -49.59 -11.70 -13.15
CA THR A 383 -50.11 -12.63 -14.18
C THR A 383 -51.63 -12.72 -14.23
N ASP A 384 -52.33 -12.33 -13.17
CA ASP A 384 -53.80 -12.21 -13.11
C ASP A 384 -54.33 -10.88 -13.69
N ASN A 385 -53.47 -10.10 -14.32
CA ASN A 385 -53.70 -8.75 -14.84
C ASN A 385 -54.00 -7.68 -13.78
N SER A 386 -53.82 -7.99 -12.48
CA SER A 386 -53.83 -6.93 -11.44
C SER A 386 -52.54 -6.15 -11.47
N GLU A 387 -52.60 -4.92 -10.95
CA GLU A 387 -51.49 -3.98 -10.94
C GLU A 387 -51.24 -3.43 -9.55
N ASN A 388 -49.97 -3.37 -9.15
CA ASN A 388 -49.50 -2.68 -7.96
C ASN A 388 -48.62 -1.52 -8.38
N ALA A 389 -48.89 -0.32 -7.90
CA ALA A 389 -48.02 0.84 -8.15
C ALA A 389 -47.89 1.74 -6.93
N TYR A 390 -46.81 2.49 -6.86
CA TYR A 390 -46.61 3.57 -5.92
C TYR A 390 -45.58 4.58 -6.44
N THR A 391 -45.61 5.77 -5.86
CA THR A 391 -44.52 6.73 -5.88
C THR A 391 -44.01 6.94 -4.45
N LEU A 392 -42.68 6.98 -4.27
CA LEU A 392 -42.02 7.20 -3.00
C LEU A 392 -41.22 8.50 -3.06
N THR A 393 -41.38 9.34 -2.07
CA THR A 393 -40.46 10.43 -1.75
C THR A 393 -39.85 10.14 -0.39
N GLY A 394 -38.53 10.06 -0.33
CA GLY A 394 -37.81 9.77 0.91
C GLY A 394 -36.50 10.52 0.99
N GLY A 395 -35.91 10.52 2.16
CA GLY A 395 -34.62 11.14 2.36
C GLY A 395 -34.01 10.84 3.72
N GLN A 396 -32.72 11.14 3.80
CA GLN A 396 -31.94 11.00 5.02
C GLN A 396 -31.12 12.27 5.27
N ARG A 397 -31.04 12.70 6.52
CA ARG A 397 -30.16 13.80 6.99
C ARG A 397 -29.40 13.35 8.20
N ILE A 398 -28.06 13.45 8.14
CA ILE A 398 -27.15 13.10 9.22
C ILE A 398 -26.30 14.31 9.53
N ASP A 399 -26.33 14.74 10.80
CA ASP A 399 -25.39 15.71 11.36
C ASP A 399 -24.55 14.98 12.44
N ARG A 400 -23.23 14.92 12.23
CA ARG A 400 -22.28 14.22 13.09
C ARG A 400 -21.22 15.18 13.59
N TYR A 401 -21.01 15.19 14.89
CA TYR A 401 -20.01 15.99 15.60
C TYR A 401 -19.05 15.07 16.33
N SER A 402 -17.75 15.26 16.15
CA SER A 402 -16.70 14.50 16.80
C SER A 402 -15.69 15.45 17.42
N VAL A 403 -15.26 15.17 18.65
CA VAL A 403 -14.17 15.89 19.32
C VAL A 403 -13.31 14.89 20.08
N TYR A 404 -12.02 15.16 20.15
CA TYR A 404 -11.09 14.31 20.91
C TYR A 404 -9.91 15.12 21.48
N ALA A 405 -9.32 14.54 22.53
CA ALA A 405 -8.10 15.03 23.15
C ALA A 405 -7.24 13.84 23.55
N ASP A 406 -5.99 13.83 23.08
CA ASP A 406 -5.02 12.76 23.30
C ASP A 406 -3.74 13.33 23.88
N GLN A 407 -3.12 12.58 24.78
CA GLN A 407 -1.81 12.90 25.33
C GLN A 407 -0.88 11.69 25.23
N LYS A 408 0.34 11.95 24.75
CA LYS A 408 1.42 10.94 24.67
C LYS A 408 2.64 11.40 25.45
N HIS A 409 3.25 10.47 26.16
CA HIS A 409 4.50 10.68 26.88
C HIS A 409 5.52 9.62 26.51
N SER A 410 6.71 10.06 26.14
CA SER A 410 7.88 9.20 26.01
C SER A 410 8.59 9.13 27.35
N LEU A 411 8.76 7.91 27.88
CA LEU A 411 9.39 7.64 29.16
C LEU A 411 10.81 7.07 28.94
N PRO A 412 11.68 7.07 29.99
CA PRO A 412 12.99 6.44 29.93
C PRO A 412 12.93 4.98 29.46
N ASN A 413 14.04 4.51 28.87
CA ASN A 413 14.18 3.15 28.35
C ASN A 413 13.15 2.79 27.26
N ASN A 414 12.73 3.77 26.42
CA ASN A 414 11.81 3.58 25.30
C ASN A 414 10.44 2.99 25.71
N TRP A 415 9.95 3.35 26.90
CA TRP A 415 8.56 3.18 27.25
C TRP A 415 7.74 4.37 26.72
N GLY A 416 6.50 4.10 26.34
CA GLY A 416 5.53 5.10 25.95
C GLY A 416 4.21 4.92 26.69
N ILE A 417 3.59 6.02 27.10
CA ILE A 417 2.23 6.05 27.65
C ILE A 417 1.38 6.96 26.78
N GLY A 418 0.18 6.49 26.44
CA GLY A 418 -0.84 7.27 25.75
C GLY A 418 -2.17 7.18 26.49
N TYR A 419 -2.91 8.25 26.54
CA TYR A 419 -4.28 8.28 27.04
C TYR A 419 -5.07 9.39 26.37
N GLY A 420 -6.37 9.21 26.31
CA GLY A 420 -7.22 10.21 25.67
C GLY A 420 -8.70 9.95 25.88
N VAL A 421 -9.46 10.91 25.40
CA VAL A 421 -10.93 10.90 25.42
C VAL A 421 -11.44 11.31 24.06
N SER A 422 -12.52 10.69 23.61
CA SER A 422 -13.27 11.14 22.43
C SER A 422 -14.76 11.10 22.70
N TYR A 423 -15.46 12.04 22.09
CA TYR A 423 -16.91 12.14 22.13
C TYR A 423 -17.45 12.30 20.71
N LEU A 424 -18.42 11.47 20.38
CA LEU A 424 -19.14 11.47 19.10
C LEU A 424 -20.62 11.66 19.39
N TYR A 425 -21.25 12.60 18.68
CA TYR A 425 -22.68 12.80 18.69
C TYR A 425 -23.22 12.85 17.27
N THR A 426 -24.27 12.07 16.99
CA THR A 426 -24.89 12.00 15.67
C THR A 426 -26.40 12.18 15.81
N LYS A 427 -26.96 13.02 14.95
CA LYS A 427 -28.39 13.11 14.69
C LYS A 427 -28.69 12.54 13.33
N ASN A 428 -29.55 11.56 13.28
CA ASN A 428 -30.07 11.00 12.05
C ASN A 428 -31.57 11.28 11.96
N TYR A 429 -32.00 11.73 10.79
CA TYR A 429 -33.41 11.92 10.44
C TYR A 429 -33.64 11.23 9.10
N ASP A 430 -34.61 10.31 9.10
CA ASP A 430 -35.01 9.54 7.91
C ASP A 430 -36.50 9.66 7.72
N PHE A 431 -36.95 9.82 6.48
CA PHE A 431 -38.37 9.81 6.16
C PHE A 431 -38.64 9.09 4.84
N GLN A 432 -39.81 8.46 4.75
CA GLN A 432 -40.38 7.87 3.53
C GLN A 432 -41.87 8.18 3.49
N THR A 433 -42.34 8.70 2.39
CA THR A 433 -43.76 8.99 2.12
C THR A 433 -44.17 8.31 0.83
N TYR A 434 -45.08 7.39 0.94
CA TYR A 434 -45.67 6.69 -0.22
C TYR A 434 -46.95 7.42 -0.67
N ASN A 435 -47.03 7.65 -1.97
CA ASN A 435 -48.15 8.30 -2.64
C ASN A 435 -48.63 7.44 -3.81
N ASN A 436 -49.83 7.69 -4.32
CA ASN A 436 -50.38 7.03 -5.49
C ASN A 436 -50.35 5.49 -5.36
N VAL A 437 -50.58 4.98 -4.16
CA VAL A 437 -50.55 3.54 -3.89
C VAL A 437 -51.79 2.89 -4.47
N THR A 438 -51.60 1.90 -5.35
CA THR A 438 -52.66 1.09 -5.95
C THR A 438 -52.39 -0.40 -5.78
N GLY A 439 -53.43 -1.21 -5.89
CA GLY A 439 -53.34 -2.66 -5.78
C GLY A 439 -53.33 -3.15 -4.34
N ASN A 440 -52.70 -4.33 -4.12
CA ASN A 440 -52.72 -5.04 -2.85
C ASN A 440 -51.51 -4.76 -1.95
N ILE A 441 -50.66 -3.80 -2.30
CA ILE A 441 -49.53 -3.37 -1.48
C ILE A 441 -49.97 -2.37 -0.42
N LYS A 442 -49.37 -2.44 0.77
CA LYS A 442 -49.65 -1.53 1.90
C LYS A 442 -48.34 -1.00 2.48
N PRO A 443 -47.63 -0.16 1.73
CA PRO A 443 -46.40 0.45 2.24
C PRO A 443 -46.74 1.43 3.38
N GLU A 444 -45.89 1.46 4.40
CA GLU A 444 -46.04 2.36 5.56
C GLU A 444 -45.10 3.57 5.42
N ASN A 445 -45.63 4.75 5.69
CA ASN A 445 -44.81 5.94 5.79
C ASN A 445 -43.94 5.88 7.04
N THR A 446 -42.72 6.35 6.94
CA THR A 446 -41.79 6.46 8.06
C THR A 446 -41.33 7.88 8.24
N ASP A 447 -41.20 8.32 9.52
CA ASP A 447 -40.57 9.57 9.93
C ASP A 447 -39.84 9.24 11.25
N ALA A 448 -38.53 9.04 11.16
CA ALA A 448 -37.73 8.55 12.27
C ALA A 448 -36.59 9.51 12.60
N LYS A 449 -36.44 9.80 13.89
CA LYS A 449 -35.32 10.56 14.44
C LYS A 449 -34.54 9.66 15.37
N LEU A 450 -33.25 9.57 15.17
CA LEU A 450 -32.37 8.73 15.96
C LEU A 450 -31.14 9.54 16.37
N GLU A 451 -30.90 9.57 17.70
CA GLU A 451 -29.71 10.20 18.27
C GLU A 451 -28.75 9.11 18.76
N GLU A 452 -27.49 9.27 18.43
CA GLU A 452 -26.42 8.38 18.81
C GLU A 452 -25.32 9.14 19.53
N GLN A 453 -24.80 8.59 20.62
CA GLN A 453 -23.69 9.16 21.37
C GLN A 453 -22.68 8.06 21.69
N THR A 454 -21.40 8.38 21.53
CA THR A 454 -20.31 7.51 21.92
C THR A 454 -19.26 8.30 22.68
N THR A 455 -18.96 7.87 23.89
CA THR A 455 -17.85 8.42 24.69
C THR A 455 -16.82 7.35 24.89
N ASN A 456 -15.57 7.62 24.51
CA ASN A 456 -14.45 6.70 24.69
C ASN A 456 -13.41 7.31 25.63
N PHE A 457 -12.84 6.47 26.49
CA PHE A 457 -11.63 6.76 27.25
C PHE A 457 -10.64 5.64 26.98
N TYR A 458 -9.41 5.96 26.64
CA TYR A 458 -8.41 4.92 26.43
C TYR A 458 -7.12 5.17 27.23
N PHE A 459 -6.43 4.06 27.49
CA PHE A 459 -5.08 4.04 28.01
C PHE A 459 -4.24 3.05 27.20
N SER A 460 -3.02 3.44 26.87
CA SER A 460 -2.05 2.60 26.14
C SER A 460 -0.68 2.65 26.78
N LEU A 461 0.00 1.51 26.76
CA LEU A 461 1.37 1.33 27.22
C LEU A 461 2.16 0.65 26.10
N SER A 462 3.30 1.20 25.74
CA SER A 462 4.18 0.65 24.72
C SER A 462 5.61 0.52 25.21
N LYS A 463 6.33 -0.45 24.64
CA LYS A 463 7.75 -0.67 24.87
C LYS A 463 8.43 -1.01 23.56
N ASN A 464 9.50 -0.28 23.24
CA ASN A 464 10.36 -0.54 22.11
C ASN A 464 11.74 -0.94 22.58
N TRP A 465 12.28 -2.07 22.10
CA TRP A 465 13.64 -2.51 22.36
C TRP A 465 14.55 -2.12 21.20
N ALA A 466 15.82 -1.87 21.52
CA ALA A 466 16.83 -1.52 20.52
C ALA A 466 17.00 -2.59 19.41
N THR A 467 16.59 -3.83 19.69
CA THR A 467 16.58 -4.95 18.72
C THR A 467 15.50 -4.83 17.64
N GLY A 468 14.64 -3.80 17.68
CA GLY A 468 13.48 -3.66 16.80
C GLY A 468 12.26 -4.45 17.26
N THR A 469 12.33 -5.11 18.43
CA THR A 469 11.17 -5.75 19.07
C THR A 469 10.31 -4.67 19.73
N SER A 470 9.00 -4.80 19.62
CA SER A 470 8.05 -3.85 20.22
C SER A 470 6.86 -4.57 20.80
N PHE A 471 6.30 -4.00 21.84
CA PHE A 471 5.09 -4.46 22.51
C PHE A 471 4.19 -3.25 22.80
N THR A 472 2.90 -3.40 22.55
CA THR A 472 1.89 -2.41 22.91
C THR A 472 0.68 -3.12 23.49
N VAL A 473 0.16 -2.60 24.59
CA VAL A 473 -1.11 -3.02 25.18
C VAL A 473 -1.94 -1.79 25.43
N SER A 474 -3.25 -1.87 25.14
CA SER A 474 -4.18 -0.79 25.38
C SER A 474 -5.56 -1.32 25.70
N ALA A 475 -6.36 -0.47 26.31
CA ALA A 475 -7.78 -0.73 26.56
C ALA A 475 -8.58 0.55 26.31
N THR A 476 -9.71 0.43 25.63
CA THR A 476 -10.68 1.52 25.45
C THR A 476 -11.96 1.17 26.18
N GLY A 477 -12.37 1.99 27.12
CA GLY A 477 -13.70 1.98 27.72
C GLY A 477 -14.65 2.83 26.87
N GLU A 478 -15.77 2.29 26.47
CA GLU A 478 -16.79 2.96 25.66
C GLU A 478 -18.13 2.99 26.38
N TYR A 479 -18.75 4.14 26.42
CA TYR A 479 -20.15 4.29 26.70
C TYR A 479 -20.88 4.65 25.42
N TYR A 480 -21.78 3.79 24.98
CA TYR A 480 -22.53 3.91 23.74
C TYR A 480 -24.02 4.00 24.00
N THR A 481 -24.69 4.96 23.35
CA THR A 481 -26.14 5.10 23.40
C THR A 481 -26.71 5.34 22.01
N ILE A 482 -27.83 4.70 21.69
CA ILE A 482 -28.62 4.94 20.49
C ILE A 482 -30.10 4.68 20.79
N GLY A 483 -30.96 5.68 20.66
CA GLY A 483 -32.36 5.56 21.07
C GLY A 483 -32.46 5.07 22.53
N ASN A 484 -33.11 3.93 22.73
CA ASN A 484 -33.30 3.33 24.09
C ASN A 484 -32.17 2.33 24.46
N TYR A 485 -31.21 2.06 23.54
CA TYR A 485 -30.12 1.17 23.83
C TYR A 485 -28.92 1.92 24.40
N HIS A 486 -28.41 1.43 25.54
CA HIS A 486 -27.21 1.95 26.17
C HIS A 486 -26.34 0.83 26.71
N LYS A 487 -25.01 0.92 26.55
CA LYS A 487 -24.09 -0.13 26.98
C LYS A 487 -22.70 0.42 27.27
N TRP A 488 -22.12 -0.04 28.39
CA TRP A 488 -20.70 0.07 28.65
C TRP A 488 -19.98 -1.16 28.06
N ALA A 489 -18.84 -0.94 27.45
CA ALA A 489 -17.98 -2.00 26.94
C ALA A 489 -16.51 -1.63 27.11
N VAL A 490 -15.65 -2.65 27.20
CA VAL A 490 -14.20 -2.47 27.23
C VAL A 490 -13.60 -3.26 26.06
N TYR A 491 -12.72 -2.61 25.32
CA TYR A 491 -12.08 -3.15 24.13
C TYR A 491 -10.58 -3.27 24.38
N PRO A 492 -10.09 -4.45 24.80
CA PRO A 492 -8.67 -4.70 24.96
C PRO A 492 -7.99 -4.86 23.61
N GLN A 493 -6.76 -4.40 23.51
CA GLN A 493 -5.89 -4.56 22.35
C GLN A 493 -4.48 -4.86 22.81
N ALA A 494 -3.78 -5.69 22.06
CA ALA A 494 -2.37 -5.98 22.30
C ALA A 494 -1.65 -6.27 20.97
N SER A 495 -0.43 -5.85 20.85
CA SER A 495 0.42 -6.21 19.73
C SER A 495 1.84 -6.47 20.18
N LEU A 496 2.45 -7.51 19.63
CA LEU A 496 3.84 -7.88 19.80
C LEU A 496 4.46 -8.08 18.44
N THR A 497 5.52 -7.34 18.14
CA THR A 497 6.37 -7.58 16.98
C THR A 497 7.74 -7.99 17.47
N TYR A 498 8.14 -9.22 17.18
CA TYR A 498 9.46 -9.75 17.53
C TYR A 498 10.33 -9.83 16.28
N LEU A 499 11.35 -8.97 16.24
CA LEU A 499 12.34 -8.93 15.17
C LEU A 499 13.55 -9.81 15.56
N LYS A 500 13.55 -11.07 15.16
CA LYS A 500 14.70 -11.95 15.32
C LYS A 500 15.86 -11.53 14.42
N SER A 501 15.55 -11.15 13.20
CA SER A 501 16.45 -10.56 12.19
C SER A 501 15.61 -9.87 11.12
N PRO A 502 16.19 -9.03 10.23
CA PRO A 502 15.46 -8.44 9.11
C PRO A 502 14.78 -9.47 8.19
N GLN A 503 15.23 -10.73 8.23
CA GLN A 503 14.65 -11.82 7.45
C GLN A 503 13.55 -12.60 8.18
N HIS A 504 13.45 -12.47 9.52
CA HIS A 504 12.53 -13.24 10.35
C HIS A 504 11.79 -12.32 11.31
N ILE A 505 10.55 -12.00 10.99
CA ILE A 505 9.68 -11.13 11.79
C ILE A 505 8.47 -11.95 12.24
N PHE A 506 8.16 -11.91 13.51
CA PHE A 506 6.97 -12.52 14.10
C PHE A 506 6.07 -11.42 14.66
N GLN A 507 4.80 -11.50 14.33
CA GLN A 507 3.79 -10.60 14.85
C GLN A 507 2.67 -11.39 15.50
N LEU A 508 2.24 -10.95 16.66
CA LEU A 508 1.04 -11.41 17.34
C LEU A 508 0.20 -10.19 17.68
N SER A 509 -1.07 -10.19 17.31
CA SER A 509 -1.97 -9.09 17.62
C SER A 509 -3.31 -9.60 18.11
N LEU A 510 -3.81 -8.98 19.15
CA LEU A 510 -5.19 -9.04 19.61
C LEU A 510 -5.82 -7.68 19.32
N SER A 511 -6.85 -7.65 18.49
CA SER A 511 -7.64 -6.45 18.25
C SER A 511 -9.10 -6.68 18.59
N THR A 512 -9.73 -5.66 19.14
CA THR A 512 -11.16 -5.66 19.40
C THR A 512 -11.77 -4.48 18.65
N ASP A 513 -12.79 -4.75 17.84
CA ASP A 513 -13.54 -3.71 17.15
C ASP A 513 -15.05 -3.89 17.32
N LYS A 514 -15.81 -2.88 16.93
CA LYS A 514 -17.26 -2.87 16.98
C LYS A 514 -17.79 -2.39 15.64
N THR A 515 -18.78 -3.11 15.12
CA THR A 515 -19.50 -2.71 13.91
C THR A 515 -20.92 -2.32 14.30
N TYR A 516 -21.28 -1.09 13.95
CA TYR A 516 -22.62 -0.55 14.22
C TYR A 516 -23.53 -0.87 13.05
N PRO A 517 -24.83 -1.21 13.29
CA PRO A 517 -25.80 -1.32 12.22
C PRO A 517 -26.02 0.05 11.55
N GLY A 518 -26.36 0.03 10.28
CA GLY A 518 -26.78 1.25 9.58
C GLY A 518 -28.07 1.82 10.18
N TYR A 519 -28.24 3.14 10.20
CA TYR A 519 -29.48 3.76 10.71
C TYR A 519 -30.70 3.25 9.96
N TRP A 520 -30.54 3.03 8.65
CA TRP A 520 -31.59 2.48 7.80
C TRP A 520 -31.98 1.06 8.22
N ASP A 521 -31.01 0.22 8.62
CA ASP A 521 -31.25 -1.15 9.04
C ASP A 521 -32.05 -1.26 10.36
N MET A 522 -32.01 -0.20 11.18
CA MET A 522 -32.68 -0.14 12.49
C MET A 522 -34.10 0.45 12.45
N GLN A 523 -34.58 0.82 11.28
CA GLN A 523 -35.93 1.39 11.13
C GLN A 523 -36.98 0.31 10.85
N SER A 524 -38.25 0.65 11.05
CA SER A 524 -39.38 -0.20 10.68
C SER A 524 -39.79 -0.03 9.20
N SER A 525 -38.91 0.48 8.36
CA SER A 525 -39.22 0.79 6.97
C SER A 525 -39.16 -0.45 6.08
N VAL A 526 -39.96 -0.43 5.01
CA VAL A 526 -39.93 -1.40 3.92
C VAL A 526 -39.51 -0.68 2.66
N THR A 527 -38.50 -1.21 1.97
CA THR A 527 -38.07 -0.72 0.66
C THR A 527 -38.24 -1.82 -0.37
N TYR A 528 -39.06 -1.59 -1.39
CA TYR A 528 -39.24 -2.52 -2.48
C TYR A 528 -38.07 -2.43 -3.46
N LEU A 529 -37.46 -3.59 -3.79
CA LEU A 529 -36.43 -3.70 -4.81
C LEU A 529 -37.04 -3.95 -6.19
N ASN A 530 -38.08 -4.76 -6.21
CA ASN A 530 -38.91 -5.10 -7.36
C ASN A 530 -40.25 -5.66 -6.83
N GLY A 531 -41.10 -6.20 -7.68
CA GLY A 531 -42.41 -6.69 -7.27
C GLY A 531 -42.40 -7.94 -6.37
N TYR A 532 -41.26 -8.66 -6.28
CA TYR A 532 -41.12 -9.87 -5.44
C TYR A 532 -40.16 -9.65 -4.26
N SER A 533 -39.17 -8.79 -4.39
CA SER A 533 -38.10 -8.62 -3.40
C SER A 533 -38.22 -7.29 -2.65
N GLU A 534 -38.08 -7.33 -1.34
CA GLU A 534 -38.14 -6.18 -0.45
C GLU A 534 -37.07 -6.24 0.65
N ILE A 535 -36.61 -5.07 1.09
CA ILE A 535 -35.74 -4.93 2.28
C ILE A 535 -36.57 -4.41 3.44
N GLN A 536 -36.48 -5.07 4.60
CA GLN A 536 -37.10 -4.62 5.84
C GLN A 536 -36.03 -4.28 6.87
N GLY A 537 -36.20 -3.16 7.54
CA GLY A 537 -35.39 -2.81 8.69
C GLY A 537 -35.74 -3.65 9.94
N THR A 538 -34.85 -3.66 10.92
CA THR A 538 -34.98 -4.42 12.18
C THR A 538 -34.79 -3.47 13.36
N PRO A 539 -35.87 -2.94 13.94
CA PRO A 539 -35.78 -2.18 15.18
C PRO A 539 -35.11 -3.03 16.27
N GLY A 540 -34.20 -2.40 17.04
CA GLY A 540 -33.48 -3.09 18.10
C GLY A 540 -32.29 -3.95 17.64
N LEU A 541 -31.86 -3.83 16.40
CA LEU A 541 -30.62 -4.44 15.92
C LEU A 541 -29.43 -3.95 16.75
N ARG A 542 -28.65 -4.91 17.30
CA ARG A 542 -27.55 -4.61 18.21
C ARG A 542 -26.23 -4.55 17.48
N PRO A 543 -25.30 -3.66 17.88
CA PRO A 543 -23.94 -3.64 17.37
C PRO A 543 -23.20 -4.95 17.66
N MET A 544 -22.47 -5.46 16.67
CA MET A 544 -21.61 -6.64 16.86
C MET A 544 -20.21 -6.23 17.35
N THR A 545 -19.64 -7.08 18.19
CA THR A 545 -18.28 -6.91 18.71
C THR A 545 -17.38 -8.03 18.18
N ASN A 546 -16.27 -7.65 17.55
CA ASN A 546 -15.29 -8.56 16.99
C ASN A 546 -14.05 -8.64 17.89
N TYR A 547 -13.60 -9.86 18.16
CA TYR A 547 -12.34 -10.18 18.82
C TYR A 547 -11.48 -10.93 17.80
N ASN A 548 -10.35 -10.35 17.40
CA ASN A 548 -9.47 -10.90 16.38
C ASN A 548 -8.11 -11.19 17.00
N LEU A 549 -7.67 -12.44 16.90
CA LEU A 549 -6.32 -12.87 17.25
C LEU A 549 -5.60 -13.23 15.94
N ASN A 550 -4.51 -12.55 15.63
CA ASN A 550 -3.72 -12.77 14.44
C ASN A 550 -2.27 -13.06 14.82
N GLY A 551 -1.70 -14.11 14.23
CA GLY A 551 -0.29 -14.43 14.29
C GLY A 551 0.30 -14.49 12.90
N ASN A 552 1.33 -13.69 12.60
CA ASN A 552 1.99 -13.64 11.31
C ASN A 552 3.48 -13.94 11.45
N TYR A 553 3.99 -14.80 10.59
CA TYR A 553 5.41 -15.01 10.40
C TYR A 553 5.80 -14.48 9.02
N ILE A 554 6.72 -13.51 8.99
CA ILE A 554 7.20 -12.86 7.77
C ILE A 554 8.63 -13.31 7.53
N LEU A 555 8.85 -14.04 6.42
CA LEU A 555 10.13 -14.58 6.01
C LEU A 555 10.70 -13.78 4.84
N LYS A 556 11.96 -13.30 4.99
CA LYS A 556 12.71 -12.55 3.97
C LYS A 556 11.92 -11.35 3.40
N GLN A 557 11.01 -10.76 4.21
CA GLN A 557 10.14 -9.65 3.80
C GLN A 557 9.30 -9.95 2.53
N LYS A 558 9.17 -11.23 2.19
CA LYS A 558 8.56 -11.70 0.95
C LYS A 558 7.43 -12.70 1.18
N TYR A 559 7.58 -13.60 2.12
CA TYR A 559 6.60 -14.64 2.41
C TYR A 559 5.94 -14.37 3.75
N ILE A 560 4.62 -14.44 3.79
CA ILE A 560 3.86 -14.30 5.03
C ILE A 560 3.04 -15.58 5.23
N VAL A 561 3.20 -16.18 6.39
CA VAL A 561 2.32 -17.24 6.89
C VAL A 561 1.53 -16.66 8.05
N GLY A 562 0.22 -16.57 7.89
CA GLY A 562 -0.69 -16.03 8.88
C GLY A 562 -1.65 -17.08 9.40
N LEU A 563 -1.93 -17.02 10.71
CA LEU A 563 -3.00 -17.75 11.36
C LEU A 563 -3.91 -16.73 12.03
N PHE A 564 -5.22 -16.91 11.92
CA PHE A 564 -6.17 -16.03 12.58
C PHE A 564 -7.33 -16.77 13.20
N TYR A 565 -7.81 -16.22 14.30
CA TYR A 565 -9.05 -16.60 14.96
C TYR A 565 -9.88 -15.35 15.18
N LYS A 566 -11.15 -15.40 14.74
CA LYS A 566 -12.14 -14.35 14.92
C LYS A 566 -13.34 -14.88 15.67
N HIS A 567 -13.73 -14.16 16.73
CA HIS A 567 -14.99 -14.35 17.42
C HIS A 567 -15.80 -13.07 17.35
N THR A 568 -17.02 -13.14 16.83
CA THR A 568 -17.95 -12.02 16.74
C THR A 568 -19.16 -12.31 17.61
N SER A 569 -19.39 -11.50 18.62
CA SER A 569 -20.61 -11.53 19.45
C SER A 569 -21.67 -10.62 18.86
N ASP A 570 -22.96 -10.97 19.08
CA ASP A 570 -24.11 -10.25 18.52
C ASP A 570 -24.01 -10.08 16.99
N TYR A 571 -23.44 -11.06 16.30
CA TYR A 571 -23.23 -11.04 14.86
C TYR A 571 -24.53 -10.73 14.14
N PHE A 572 -24.54 -9.74 13.24
CA PHE A 572 -25.69 -9.47 12.38
C PHE A 572 -25.29 -9.57 10.90
N ALA A 573 -26.23 -10.08 10.13
CA ALA A 573 -26.11 -10.18 8.69
C ALA A 573 -27.48 -10.07 8.03
N GLN A 574 -27.48 -9.58 6.80
CA GLN A 574 -28.68 -9.64 5.97
C GLN A 574 -28.91 -11.07 5.49
N SER A 575 -30.11 -11.54 5.70
CA SER A 575 -30.54 -12.87 5.26
C SER A 575 -31.87 -12.77 4.51
N PRO A 576 -32.07 -13.58 3.45
CA PRO A 576 -33.35 -13.68 2.77
C PRO A 576 -34.33 -14.55 3.55
N TYR A 577 -35.56 -14.09 3.64
CA TYR A 577 -36.69 -14.80 4.24
C TYR A 577 -37.88 -14.82 3.29
N GLN A 578 -38.60 -15.91 3.21
CA GLN A 578 -39.86 -15.96 2.48
C GLN A 578 -40.99 -15.43 3.39
N ALA A 579 -41.82 -14.51 2.87
CA ALA A 579 -43.00 -14.09 3.59
C ALA A 579 -43.97 -15.28 3.72
N THR A 580 -44.67 -15.38 4.86
CA THR A 580 -45.61 -16.49 5.15
C THR A 580 -47.03 -16.15 4.73
N ASP A 581 -47.33 -14.91 4.42
CA ASP A 581 -48.65 -14.35 4.10
C ASP A 581 -48.82 -13.93 2.64
N ARG A 582 -47.71 -13.81 1.90
CA ARG A 582 -47.72 -13.41 0.51
C ARG A 582 -46.48 -13.92 -0.24
N LEU A 583 -46.49 -13.85 -1.57
CA LEU A 583 -45.31 -14.14 -2.39
C LEU A 583 -44.38 -12.94 -2.35
N ALA A 584 -43.47 -12.92 -1.37
CA ALA A 584 -42.41 -11.91 -1.23
C ALA A 584 -41.14 -12.49 -0.63
N LEU A 585 -39.98 -12.09 -1.16
CA LEU A 585 -38.67 -12.39 -0.62
C LEU A 585 -38.19 -11.18 0.17
N ILE A 586 -38.02 -11.36 1.46
CA ILE A 586 -37.68 -10.32 2.42
C ILE A 586 -36.21 -10.42 2.77
N TYR A 587 -35.44 -9.37 2.50
CA TYR A 587 -34.08 -9.23 2.98
C TYR A 587 -34.09 -8.43 4.29
N LYS A 588 -33.56 -9.02 5.36
CA LYS A 588 -33.59 -8.43 6.69
C LYS A 588 -32.32 -8.71 7.45
N ASN A 589 -31.78 -7.67 8.11
CA ASN A 589 -30.67 -7.83 9.04
C ASN A 589 -31.19 -8.39 10.37
N THR A 590 -30.58 -9.48 10.85
CA THR A 590 -30.93 -10.09 12.15
C THR A 590 -29.68 -10.36 12.97
N ASN A 591 -29.77 -10.26 14.30
CA ASN A 591 -28.68 -10.66 15.17
C ASN A 591 -28.69 -12.18 15.41
N TRP A 592 -27.51 -12.75 15.35
CA TRP A 592 -27.17 -14.11 15.75
C TRP A 592 -26.33 -14.04 17.02
N ASN A 593 -26.36 -15.06 17.87
CA ASN A 593 -25.61 -15.04 19.13
C ASN A 593 -24.12 -14.80 18.92
N TYR A 594 -23.51 -15.53 17.97
CA TYR A 594 -22.11 -15.36 17.63
C TYR A 594 -21.77 -15.96 16.25
N MET A 595 -20.63 -15.52 15.73
CA MET A 595 -19.94 -16.17 14.62
C MET A 595 -18.48 -16.43 15.03
N ARG A 596 -17.93 -17.58 14.66
CA ARG A 596 -16.52 -17.91 14.83
C ARG A 596 -15.88 -18.26 13.50
N MET A 597 -14.67 -17.77 13.30
CA MET A 597 -13.87 -18.07 12.11
C MET A 597 -12.44 -18.38 12.53
N ILE A 598 -11.90 -19.47 12.00
CA ILE A 598 -10.48 -19.80 12.09
C ILE A 598 -9.96 -19.99 10.68
N GLY A 599 -8.74 -19.49 10.42
CA GLY A 599 -8.15 -19.60 9.11
C GLY A 599 -6.66 -19.43 9.11
N ALA A 600 -6.07 -19.80 7.98
CA ALA A 600 -4.67 -19.61 7.68
C ALA A 600 -4.54 -18.93 6.31
N ASN A 601 -3.52 -18.12 6.15
CA ASN A 601 -3.15 -17.54 4.87
C ASN A 601 -1.66 -17.74 4.60
N ILE A 602 -1.32 -17.96 3.34
CA ILE A 602 0.06 -18.01 2.86
C ILE A 602 0.13 -17.03 1.71
N LEU A 603 0.95 -16.01 1.87
CA LEU A 603 1.14 -14.96 0.89
C LEU A 603 2.59 -14.98 0.43
N SER A 604 2.78 -14.90 -0.88
CA SER A 604 4.08 -14.77 -1.52
C SER A 604 4.04 -13.58 -2.45
N SER A 605 4.95 -12.63 -2.27
CA SER A 605 5.17 -11.61 -3.30
C SER A 605 5.90 -12.29 -4.47
N THR A 606 5.15 -12.95 -5.35
CA THR A 606 5.70 -13.56 -6.56
C THR A 606 6.25 -12.46 -7.45
N TYR A 607 7.58 -12.45 -7.63
CA TYR A 607 8.14 -11.92 -8.85
C TYR A 607 7.62 -12.83 -9.97
N LYS A 608 6.77 -12.33 -10.86
CA LYS A 608 6.64 -12.96 -12.16
C LYS A 608 7.99 -12.79 -12.84
N CYS A 609 8.84 -13.81 -12.81
CA CYS A 609 9.86 -13.96 -13.81
C CYS A 609 9.10 -14.15 -15.13
N ASN A 610 9.01 -13.12 -15.93
CA ASN A 610 8.72 -13.28 -17.34
C ASN A 610 9.96 -13.97 -17.93
N PHE A 611 9.93 -15.27 -18.08
CA PHE A 611 10.74 -15.99 -19.02
C PHE A 611 10.24 -15.61 -20.42
N LEU A 612 10.66 -14.48 -20.93
CA LEU A 612 10.72 -14.24 -22.36
C LEU A 612 12.01 -14.89 -22.86
N GLY A 613 11.97 -16.18 -23.01
CA GLY A 613 12.85 -16.91 -23.89
C GLY A 613 12.38 -16.67 -25.31
N ALA A 614 12.83 -15.62 -25.94
CA ALA A 614 12.84 -15.50 -27.39
C ALA A 614 14.27 -15.82 -27.86
N ASP A 615 14.55 -17.10 -28.04
CA ASP A 615 15.56 -17.52 -29.00
C ASP A 615 15.03 -17.18 -30.39
N ASN A 616 15.54 -16.12 -30.97
CA ASN A 616 15.57 -15.94 -32.42
C ASN A 616 17.02 -15.99 -32.87
N LYS A 617 17.47 -17.20 -33.17
CA LYS A 617 18.51 -17.43 -34.16
C LYS A 617 17.85 -17.49 -35.55
N GLN A 618 18.06 -16.46 -36.34
CA GLN A 618 18.37 -16.56 -37.77
C GLN A 618 19.27 -15.42 -38.17
#